data_16c5b98693730c9474c6a09798c72df1
#
_entry.id   16c5b98693730c9474c6a09798c72df1
#
_cell.length_a   1.000
_cell.length_b   1.000
_cell.length_c   1.000
_cell.angle_alpha   90.00
_cell.angle_beta   90.00
_cell.angle_gamma   90.00
#
_symmetry.space_group_name_H-M   'P 1'
#
loop_
_entity.id
_entity.type
_entity.pdbx_description
1 polymer ?
#
loop_
_entity_poly.entity_id
_entity_poly.type
_entity_poly.pdbx_seq_one_letter_code
_entity_poly.pdbx_strand_id
1 'polypeptide(L)'
;MIRLTGALAALALAALAGPAMAQQSGPQAMTFFVTSANPGKGADLGGLAGADAYCQSLAQAAGAGNRTWHAYLSSQGANAENARDRIGRGPWRNAKGEVIARDLADLHGEAAGLTKQTALTEKGEVVSGRGDPVNTHDILTGSQPDGTAFAGAEDRTCRNWTSGGEGSAMLGHSDRIGLNDSPPMKSWNSSHPSRGCGIEALRSTGGAGLFYCFATN
;
A
#
# COMPACT_ATOMS: atom_id res chain seq x y z
N MET A 1 43.34 52.04 -52.49
CA MET A 1 41.99 51.57 -52.18
C MET A 1 42.11 50.12 -51.73
N ILE A 2 42.06 49.91 -50.43
CA ILE A 2 42.21 48.57 -49.80
C ILE A 2 40.80 48.16 -49.31
N ARG A 3 40.25 47.03 -49.80
CA ARG A 3 39.02 46.48 -49.39
C ARG A 3 39.30 45.40 -48.31
N LEU A 4 38.88 45.65 -47.07
CA LEU A 4 38.83 44.62 -46.04
C LEU A 4 37.50 43.82 -46.15
N THR A 5 37.64 42.52 -46.37
CA THR A 5 36.50 41.58 -46.28
C THR A 5 36.51 40.98 -44.91
N GLY A 6 35.52 41.33 -44.10
CA GLY A 6 35.30 40.73 -42.77
C GLY A 6 34.58 39.40 -42.92
N ALA A 7 35.15 38.33 -42.36
CA ALA A 7 34.52 37.03 -42.25
C ALA A 7 33.74 36.93 -40.87
N LEU A 8 32.43 36.77 -40.95
CA LEU A 8 31.59 36.45 -39.78
C LEU A 8 31.67 34.94 -39.49
N ALA A 9 32.26 34.58 -38.36
CA ALA A 9 32.22 33.22 -37.86
C ALA A 9 30.90 33.02 -37.07
N ALA A 10 30.03 32.19 -37.57
CA ALA A 10 28.82 31.76 -36.84
C ALA A 10 29.17 30.61 -35.89
N LEU A 11 29.10 30.85 -34.58
CA LEU A 11 29.16 29.79 -33.57
C LEU A 11 27.82 29.06 -33.53
N ALA A 12 27.81 27.79 -33.94
CA ALA A 12 26.67 26.89 -33.74
C ALA A 12 26.73 26.31 -32.31
N LEU A 13 25.81 26.71 -31.43
CA LEU A 13 25.57 26.02 -30.14
C LEU A 13 24.88 24.70 -30.44
N ALA A 14 25.59 23.58 -30.29
CA ALA A 14 25.00 22.25 -30.22
C ALA A 14 24.39 22.04 -28.85
N ALA A 15 23.06 22.06 -28.74
CA ALA A 15 22.33 21.66 -27.54
C ALA A 15 22.46 20.14 -27.36
N LEU A 16 23.19 19.69 -26.34
CA LEU A 16 23.24 18.32 -25.92
C LEU A 16 21.92 17.97 -25.24
N ALA A 17 20.97 17.41 -25.98
CA ALA A 17 19.79 16.76 -25.39
C ALA A 17 20.25 15.46 -24.67
N GLY A 18 20.32 15.49 -23.35
CA GLY A 18 20.55 14.30 -22.55
C GLY A 18 19.39 13.30 -22.76
N PRO A 19 19.65 11.98 -22.62
CA PRO A 19 18.59 10.98 -22.74
C PRO A 19 17.52 11.23 -21.67
N ALA A 20 16.29 11.49 -22.10
CA ALA A 20 15.14 11.52 -21.22
C ALA A 20 15.00 10.10 -20.65
N MET A 21 15.18 9.94 -19.33
CA MET A 21 14.90 8.69 -18.64
C MET A 21 13.40 8.41 -18.80
N ALA A 22 13.07 7.45 -19.65
CA ALA A 22 11.70 6.98 -19.78
C ALA A 22 11.23 6.46 -18.42
N GLN A 23 10.20 7.07 -17.86
CA GLN A 23 9.59 6.65 -16.61
C GLN A 23 8.97 5.29 -16.86
N GLN A 24 9.49 4.24 -16.19
CA GLN A 24 8.95 2.89 -16.30
C GLN A 24 7.50 2.90 -15.82
N SER A 25 6.57 2.70 -16.73
CA SER A 25 5.17 2.44 -16.43
C SER A 25 4.90 0.95 -16.63
N GLY A 26 4.11 0.33 -15.76
CA GLY A 26 3.74 -1.06 -15.86
C GLY A 26 4.12 -1.91 -14.63
N PRO A 27 3.84 -3.21 -14.64
CA PRO A 27 3.99 -4.10 -13.47
C PRO A 27 5.39 -4.07 -12.84
N GLN A 28 6.45 -3.91 -13.61
CA GLN A 28 7.83 -3.83 -13.09
C GLN A 28 8.11 -2.54 -12.30
N ALA A 29 7.31 -1.49 -12.48
CA ALA A 29 7.41 -0.26 -11.69
C ALA A 29 6.59 -0.35 -10.40
N MET A 30 5.68 -1.32 -10.29
CA MET A 30 4.82 -1.50 -9.12
C MET A 30 5.66 -1.85 -7.89
N THR A 31 5.40 -1.13 -6.79
CA THR A 31 6.00 -1.36 -5.47
C THR A 31 4.96 -1.31 -4.35
N PHE A 32 3.68 -1.20 -4.70
CA PHE A 32 2.54 -1.20 -3.81
C PHE A 32 1.30 -1.76 -4.50
N PHE A 33 0.51 -2.54 -3.77
CA PHE A 33 -0.85 -2.94 -4.15
C PHE A 33 -1.69 -3.33 -2.92
N VAL A 34 -3.01 -3.38 -3.12
CA VAL A 34 -3.96 -4.05 -2.22
C VAL A 34 -4.20 -5.46 -2.76
N THR A 35 -4.21 -6.50 -1.92
CA THR A 35 -4.50 -7.85 -2.39
C THR A 35 -5.87 -7.92 -3.07
N SER A 36 -5.97 -8.55 -4.25
CA SER A 36 -7.25 -8.68 -4.96
C SER A 36 -8.20 -9.72 -4.34
N ALA A 37 -7.68 -10.57 -3.45
CA ALA A 37 -8.41 -11.59 -2.75
C ALA A 37 -7.84 -11.86 -1.37
N ASN A 38 -8.62 -12.51 -0.51
CA ASN A 38 -8.16 -13.08 0.76
C ASN A 38 -7.72 -14.54 0.53
N PRO A 39 -6.69 -15.05 1.22
CA PRO A 39 -6.30 -16.46 1.11
C PRO A 39 -7.34 -17.48 1.64
N GLY A 40 -8.51 -17.01 2.10
CA GLY A 40 -9.68 -17.85 2.36
C GLY A 40 -10.07 -18.06 3.82
N LYS A 41 -9.28 -17.54 4.78
CA LYS A 41 -9.52 -17.77 6.22
C LYS A 41 -9.75 -16.48 7.03
N GLY A 42 -10.20 -15.40 6.39
CA GLY A 42 -10.36 -14.10 7.06
C GLY A 42 -9.00 -13.53 7.47
N ALA A 43 -8.79 -13.25 8.76
CA ALA A 43 -7.52 -12.72 9.27
C ALA A 43 -6.51 -13.82 9.70
N ASP A 44 -6.84 -15.12 9.55
CA ASP A 44 -5.84 -16.20 9.64
C ASP A 44 -5.03 -16.24 8.33
N LEU A 45 -3.92 -15.53 8.33
CA LEU A 45 -3.01 -15.40 7.19
C LEU A 45 -1.78 -16.32 7.30
N GLY A 46 -1.70 -17.14 8.37
CA GLY A 46 -0.50 -17.89 8.71
C GLY A 46 0.61 -17.03 9.33
N GLY A 47 0.20 -15.98 10.08
CA GLY A 47 1.11 -15.00 10.67
C GLY A 47 1.64 -14.00 9.63
N LEU A 48 2.63 -13.19 10.05
CA LEU A 48 3.30 -12.23 9.15
C LEU A 48 3.97 -12.94 7.97
N ALA A 49 4.63 -14.07 8.22
CA ALA A 49 5.33 -14.83 7.19
C ALA A 49 4.37 -15.37 6.11
N GLY A 50 3.19 -15.85 6.51
CA GLY A 50 2.16 -16.29 5.56
C GLY A 50 1.61 -15.15 4.72
N ALA A 51 1.37 -13.98 5.34
CA ALA A 51 0.93 -12.78 4.65
C ALA A 51 1.98 -12.27 3.64
N ASP A 52 3.27 -12.28 4.02
CA ASP A 52 4.38 -11.91 3.13
C ASP A 52 4.49 -12.86 1.93
N ALA A 53 4.40 -14.15 2.18
CA ALA A 53 4.42 -15.17 1.12
C ALA A 53 3.24 -14.98 0.15
N TYR A 54 2.07 -14.59 0.66
CA TYR A 54 0.91 -14.28 -0.18
C TYR A 54 1.12 -13.02 -1.01
N CYS A 55 1.65 -11.93 -0.42
CA CYS A 55 2.06 -10.74 -1.17
C CYS A 55 3.03 -11.08 -2.29
N GLN A 56 4.07 -11.87 -1.99
CA GLN A 56 5.06 -12.31 -2.97
C GLN A 56 4.43 -13.10 -4.11
N SER A 57 3.49 -14.01 -3.81
CA SER A 57 2.81 -14.83 -4.83
C SER A 57 1.94 -13.99 -5.77
N LEU A 58 1.19 -13.01 -5.23
CA LEU A 58 0.38 -12.10 -6.04
C LEU A 58 1.24 -11.19 -6.90
N ALA A 59 2.32 -10.65 -6.35
CA ALA A 59 3.29 -9.85 -7.09
C ALA A 59 3.95 -10.64 -8.22
N GLN A 60 4.30 -11.91 -7.98
CA GLN A 60 4.85 -12.79 -8.99
C GLN A 60 3.85 -13.05 -10.12
N ALA A 61 2.59 -13.33 -9.80
CA ALA A 61 1.52 -13.50 -10.77
C ALA A 61 1.28 -12.26 -11.62
N ALA A 62 1.49 -11.07 -11.05
CA ALA A 62 1.37 -9.78 -11.72
C ALA A 62 2.65 -9.33 -12.47
N GLY A 63 3.72 -10.15 -12.50
CA GLY A 63 4.98 -9.83 -13.19
C GLY A 63 5.92 -8.90 -12.43
N ALA A 64 5.69 -8.70 -11.11
CA ALA A 64 6.51 -7.90 -10.20
C ALA A 64 7.26 -8.75 -9.16
N GLY A 65 7.40 -10.03 -9.39
CA GLY A 65 7.99 -11.00 -8.45
C GLY A 65 9.51 -10.91 -8.26
N ASN A 66 10.19 -10.06 -9.03
CA ASN A 66 11.63 -9.80 -8.91
C ASN A 66 12.02 -8.93 -7.70
N ARG A 67 11.03 -8.47 -6.93
CA ARG A 67 11.19 -7.71 -5.68
C ARG A 67 10.82 -8.58 -4.49
N THR A 68 11.28 -8.19 -3.30
CA THR A 68 10.82 -8.76 -2.03
C THR A 68 9.59 -7.99 -1.57
N TRP A 69 8.50 -8.71 -1.28
CA TRP A 69 7.22 -8.13 -0.91
C TRP A 69 6.83 -8.49 0.51
N HIS A 70 6.45 -7.50 1.28
CA HIS A 70 5.92 -7.67 2.64
C HIS A 70 4.52 -7.10 2.78
N ALA A 71 3.73 -7.74 3.61
CA ALA A 71 2.43 -7.23 4.04
C ALA A 71 2.63 -6.06 5.03
N TYR A 72 1.84 -5.01 4.87
CA TYR A 72 1.76 -3.91 5.82
C TYR A 72 0.86 -4.34 7.00
N LEU A 73 1.43 -5.09 7.89
CA LEU A 73 0.76 -5.64 9.06
C LEU A 73 1.67 -5.47 10.28
N SER A 74 1.13 -4.92 11.39
CA SER A 74 1.82 -4.96 12.67
C SER A 74 1.51 -6.26 13.41
N SER A 75 2.37 -6.65 14.34
CA SER A 75 2.11 -7.69 15.33
C SER A 75 2.13 -7.12 16.74
N GLN A 76 1.73 -7.92 17.75
CA GLN A 76 1.67 -7.51 19.15
C GLN A 76 2.44 -8.49 20.05
N GLY A 77 2.74 -8.07 21.27
CA GLY A 77 3.44 -8.87 22.27
C GLY A 77 4.91 -8.53 22.45
N ALA A 78 5.68 -9.42 23.08
CA ALA A 78 7.09 -9.15 23.43
C ALA A 78 7.99 -8.92 22.21
N ASN A 79 7.67 -9.51 21.07
CA ASN A 79 8.39 -9.38 19.81
C ASN A 79 7.52 -8.67 18.76
N ALA A 80 6.81 -7.61 19.17
CA ALA A 80 5.96 -6.83 18.26
C ALA A 80 6.78 -6.24 17.12
N GLU A 81 6.24 -6.36 15.91
CA GLU A 81 6.78 -5.70 14.70
C GLU A 81 5.86 -4.57 14.28
N ASN A 82 6.42 -3.43 13.92
CA ASN A 82 5.68 -2.32 13.36
C ASN A 82 5.51 -2.51 11.85
N ALA A 83 4.32 -2.32 11.30
CA ALA A 83 4.08 -2.42 9.86
C ALA A 83 5.00 -1.48 9.06
N ARG A 84 5.22 -0.26 9.56
CA ARG A 84 6.09 0.74 8.92
C ARG A 84 7.54 0.30 8.74
N ASP A 85 8.05 -0.55 9.63
CA ASP A 85 9.44 -0.98 9.61
C ASP A 85 9.67 -2.18 8.67
N ARG A 86 8.58 -2.79 8.19
CA ARG A 86 8.60 -3.97 7.33
C ARG A 86 8.62 -3.66 5.84
N ILE A 87 8.24 -2.45 5.43
CA ILE A 87 7.89 -2.10 4.03
C ILE A 87 8.98 -1.34 3.26
N GLY A 88 10.17 -1.19 3.79
CA GLY A 88 11.24 -0.42 3.14
C GLY A 88 11.06 1.10 3.29
N ARG A 89 11.56 1.87 2.32
CA ARG A 89 11.67 3.34 2.44
C ARG A 89 10.97 4.13 1.33
N GLY A 90 10.39 3.46 0.34
CA GLY A 90 9.76 4.11 -0.82
C GLY A 90 10.77 4.55 -1.90
N PRO A 91 10.36 5.30 -2.93
CA PRO A 91 8.96 5.64 -3.20
C PRO A 91 8.12 4.42 -3.59
N TRP A 92 6.84 4.43 -3.21
CA TRP A 92 5.92 3.37 -3.56
C TRP A 92 4.97 3.79 -4.67
N ARG A 93 4.77 2.87 -5.61
CA ARG A 93 3.95 3.08 -6.82
C ARG A 93 2.94 1.96 -6.96
N ASN A 94 1.72 2.32 -7.35
CA ASN A 94 0.69 1.34 -7.67
C ASN A 94 0.94 0.63 -9.03
N ALA A 95 0.05 -0.27 -9.42
CA ALA A 95 0.16 -1.04 -10.65
C ALA A 95 0.15 -0.19 -11.95
N LYS A 96 -0.29 1.07 -11.87
CA LYS A 96 -0.25 2.04 -12.98
C LYS A 96 1.00 2.93 -12.96
N GLY A 97 1.89 2.73 -11.98
CA GLY A 97 3.11 3.52 -11.83
C GLY A 97 2.91 4.86 -11.11
N GLU A 98 1.71 5.15 -10.62
CA GLU A 98 1.40 6.37 -9.86
C GLU A 98 2.03 6.29 -8.46
N VAL A 99 2.69 7.36 -8.04
CA VAL A 99 3.30 7.45 -6.70
C VAL A 99 2.20 7.60 -5.66
N ILE A 100 2.10 6.65 -4.72
CA ILE A 100 1.18 6.72 -3.58
C ILE A 100 1.85 7.35 -2.35
N ALA A 101 3.17 7.22 -2.22
CA ALA A 101 3.96 7.90 -1.21
C ALA A 101 5.45 7.90 -1.62
N ARG A 102 6.18 8.94 -1.26
CA ARG A 102 7.60 9.11 -1.57
C ARG A 102 8.50 8.44 -0.53
N ASP A 103 8.04 8.42 0.72
CA ASP A 103 8.75 7.89 1.87
C ASP A 103 7.77 7.56 3.02
N LEU A 104 8.28 7.09 4.15
CA LEU A 104 7.47 6.74 5.33
C LEU A 104 6.72 7.94 5.93
N ALA A 105 7.31 9.13 5.91
CA ALA A 105 6.67 10.32 6.45
C ALA A 105 5.50 10.77 5.57
N ASP A 106 5.68 10.69 4.25
CA ASP A 106 4.63 10.98 3.28
C ASP A 106 3.49 9.93 3.37
N LEU A 107 3.82 8.64 3.50
CA LEU A 107 2.85 7.55 3.60
C LEU A 107 1.93 7.68 4.83
N HIS A 108 2.49 8.08 5.98
CA HIS A 108 1.74 8.24 7.22
C HIS A 108 1.27 9.68 7.46
N GLY A 109 1.53 10.56 6.51
CA GLY A 109 1.08 11.97 6.52
C GLY A 109 -0.31 12.15 5.90
N GLU A 110 -0.84 13.37 6.04
CA GLU A 110 -2.13 13.74 5.45
C GLU A 110 -2.11 13.76 3.92
N ALA A 111 -0.95 14.03 3.33
CA ALA A 111 -0.74 14.14 1.89
C ALA A 111 -0.51 12.78 1.19
N ALA A 112 -0.57 11.67 1.91
CA ALA A 112 -0.45 10.33 1.32
C ALA A 112 -1.41 10.17 0.13
N GLY A 113 -0.88 9.76 -1.01
CA GLY A 113 -1.63 9.59 -2.26
C GLY A 113 -2.52 8.33 -2.30
N LEU A 114 -2.80 7.71 -1.16
CA LEU A 114 -3.74 6.60 -1.03
C LEU A 114 -5.18 7.12 -1.06
N THR A 115 -5.89 6.78 -2.11
CA THR A 115 -7.30 7.13 -2.36
C THR A 115 -8.00 5.95 -3.01
N LYS A 116 -9.32 6.01 -3.18
CA LYS A 116 -10.08 4.99 -3.93
C LYS A 116 -9.49 4.73 -5.33
N GLN A 117 -8.98 5.76 -6.02
CA GLN A 117 -8.46 5.65 -7.39
C GLN A 117 -7.04 5.10 -7.45
N THR A 118 -6.27 5.23 -6.38
CA THR A 118 -4.85 4.86 -6.34
C THR A 118 -4.55 3.61 -5.53
N ALA A 119 -5.44 3.22 -4.59
CA ALA A 119 -5.38 1.96 -3.86
C ALA A 119 -5.80 0.80 -4.77
N LEU A 120 -4.94 0.46 -5.73
CA LEU A 120 -5.18 -0.56 -6.74
C LEU A 120 -4.72 -1.93 -6.27
N THR A 121 -5.38 -2.97 -6.80
CA THR A 121 -4.92 -4.35 -6.65
C THR A 121 -3.64 -4.59 -7.46
N GLU A 122 -3.00 -5.76 -7.27
CA GLU A 122 -1.87 -6.19 -8.11
C GLU A 122 -2.22 -6.31 -9.61
N LYS A 123 -3.52 -6.39 -9.92
CA LYS A 123 -4.05 -6.41 -11.29
C LYS A 123 -4.34 -5.03 -11.87
N GLY A 124 -4.15 -3.96 -11.07
CA GLY A 124 -4.48 -2.59 -11.47
C GLY A 124 -5.95 -2.24 -11.39
N GLU A 125 -6.75 -3.07 -10.71
CA GLU A 125 -8.17 -2.86 -10.47
C GLU A 125 -8.40 -1.99 -9.23
N VAL A 126 -9.45 -1.17 -9.25
CA VAL A 126 -9.87 -0.37 -8.09
C VAL A 126 -10.51 -1.28 -7.05
N VAL A 127 -10.11 -1.17 -5.79
CA VAL A 127 -10.78 -1.85 -4.67
C VAL A 127 -12.15 -1.21 -4.46
N SER A 128 -13.19 -2.05 -4.39
CA SER A 128 -14.55 -1.58 -4.12
C SER A 128 -14.63 -0.89 -2.77
N GLY A 129 -15.16 0.32 -2.75
CA GLY A 129 -15.20 1.17 -1.59
C GLY A 129 -16.61 1.52 -1.14
N ARG A 130 -16.69 2.47 -0.21
CA ARG A 130 -17.95 2.96 0.31
C ARG A 130 -18.80 3.58 -0.81
N GLY A 131 -20.06 3.14 -0.91
CA GLY A 131 -20.99 3.56 -1.96
C GLY A 131 -21.01 2.66 -3.19
N ASP A 132 -20.09 1.71 -3.31
CA ASP A 132 -20.17 0.68 -4.35
C ASP A 132 -21.16 -0.44 -3.94
N PRO A 133 -21.67 -1.23 -4.88
CA PRO A 133 -22.63 -2.32 -4.60
C PRO A 133 -22.08 -3.36 -3.59
N VAL A 134 -20.79 -3.61 -3.61
CA VAL A 134 -20.07 -4.42 -2.61
C VAL A 134 -18.97 -3.57 -2.02
N ASN A 135 -19.01 -3.35 -0.71
CA ASN A 135 -17.95 -2.60 -0.02
C ASN A 135 -16.87 -3.55 0.51
N THR A 136 -15.60 -3.30 0.15
CA THR A 136 -14.44 -4.08 0.60
C THR A 136 -13.26 -3.18 1.04
N HIS A 137 -13.56 -1.94 1.42
CA HIS A 137 -12.56 -0.92 1.71
C HIS A 137 -11.84 -1.08 3.06
N ASP A 138 -12.38 -1.91 3.96
CA ASP A 138 -11.75 -2.23 5.24
C ASP A 138 -10.57 -3.16 5.01
N ILE A 139 -9.37 -2.65 5.20
CA ILE A 139 -8.10 -3.34 4.95
C ILE A 139 -7.44 -3.70 6.27
N LEU A 140 -7.00 -4.95 6.42
CA LEU A 140 -6.26 -5.43 7.59
C LEU A 140 -4.92 -4.71 7.71
N THR A 141 -4.59 -4.20 8.92
CA THR A 141 -3.32 -3.52 9.18
C THR A 141 -2.75 -3.81 10.58
N GLY A 142 -3.61 -3.89 11.61
CA GLY A 142 -3.17 -4.05 13.00
C GLY A 142 -2.31 -2.90 13.50
N SER A 143 -2.38 -1.73 12.88
CA SER A 143 -1.41 -0.64 13.07
C SER A 143 -2.06 0.62 13.61
N GLN A 144 -1.30 1.41 14.38
CA GLN A 144 -1.61 2.78 14.73
C GLN A 144 -1.48 3.69 13.49
N PRO A 145 -1.99 4.95 13.54
CA PRO A 145 -1.93 5.86 12.38
C PRO A 145 -0.53 6.10 11.83
N ASP A 146 0.49 6.08 12.68
CA ASP A 146 1.89 6.24 12.31
C ASP A 146 2.58 4.94 11.83
N GLY A 147 1.83 3.84 11.76
CA GLY A 147 2.33 2.53 11.32
C GLY A 147 3.03 1.71 12.40
N THR A 148 3.01 2.15 13.66
CA THR A 148 3.53 1.39 14.78
C THR A 148 2.52 0.36 15.30
N ALA A 149 3.01 -0.64 16.00
CA ALA A 149 2.19 -1.65 16.66
C ALA A 149 1.42 -1.06 17.85
N PHE A 150 0.25 -1.61 18.15
CA PHE A 150 -0.47 -1.29 19.39
C PHE A 150 0.23 -1.95 20.59
N ALA A 151 0.42 -1.16 21.65
CA ALA A 151 0.81 -1.68 22.95
C ALA A 151 -0.42 -2.17 23.73
N GLY A 152 -0.18 -3.02 24.75
CA GLY A 152 -1.23 -3.51 25.65
C GLY A 152 -1.77 -4.87 25.27
N ALA A 153 -2.79 -5.32 26.05
CA ALA A 153 -3.32 -6.69 25.99
C ALA A 153 -4.52 -6.84 25.04
N GLU A 154 -5.09 -5.73 24.57
CA GLU A 154 -6.23 -5.78 23.65
C GLU A 154 -5.75 -6.26 22.27
N ASP A 155 -6.34 -7.34 21.77
CA ASP A 155 -6.00 -7.89 20.45
C ASP A 155 -6.45 -6.94 19.33
N ARG A 156 -5.49 -6.49 18.52
CA ARG A 156 -5.67 -5.64 17.35
C ARG A 156 -5.12 -6.28 16.07
N THR A 157 -4.76 -7.56 16.14
CA THR A 157 -4.03 -8.28 15.09
C THR A 157 -4.58 -9.67 14.83
N CYS A 158 -5.77 -10.00 15.35
CA CYS A 158 -6.32 -11.36 15.24
C CYS A 158 -5.28 -12.42 15.65
N ARG A 159 -4.71 -12.27 16.86
CA ARG A 159 -3.65 -13.14 17.40
C ARG A 159 -2.43 -13.21 16.47
N ASN A 160 -1.95 -12.06 16.07
CA ASN A 160 -0.84 -11.94 15.14
C ASN A 160 -1.09 -12.70 13.82
N TRP A 161 -2.30 -12.51 13.25
CA TRP A 161 -2.70 -13.03 11.94
C TRP A 161 -2.79 -14.55 11.88
N THR A 162 -3.15 -15.18 13.01
CA THR A 162 -3.31 -16.63 13.13
C THR A 162 -4.72 -17.04 13.56
N SER A 163 -5.67 -16.09 13.62
CA SER A 163 -7.06 -16.35 13.99
C SER A 163 -8.01 -15.97 12.85
N GLY A 164 -8.84 -16.92 12.43
CA GLY A 164 -9.98 -16.73 11.53
C GLY A 164 -11.33 -16.77 12.22
N GLY A 165 -11.39 -16.59 13.56
CA GLY A 165 -12.60 -16.68 14.37
C GLY A 165 -12.77 -15.47 15.30
N GLU A 166 -12.61 -15.72 16.60
CA GLU A 166 -12.67 -14.69 17.63
C GLU A 166 -11.42 -13.82 17.64
N GLY A 167 -11.54 -12.61 18.18
CA GLY A 167 -10.51 -11.60 18.26
C GLY A 167 -10.91 -10.33 17.52
N SER A 168 -9.94 -9.49 17.27
CA SER A 168 -10.12 -8.24 16.52
C SER A 168 -8.84 -7.86 15.80
N ALA A 169 -8.97 -7.17 14.67
CA ALA A 169 -7.87 -6.51 13.98
C ALA A 169 -8.19 -5.02 13.79
N MET A 170 -7.18 -4.16 13.87
CA MET A 170 -7.32 -2.78 13.40
C MET A 170 -7.38 -2.79 11.88
N LEU A 171 -8.33 -2.01 11.34
CA LEU A 171 -8.61 -1.85 9.92
C LEU A 171 -8.33 -0.42 9.47
N GLY A 172 -8.00 -0.23 8.20
CA GLY A 172 -7.94 1.06 7.54
C GLY A 172 -8.88 1.11 6.35
N HIS A 173 -9.29 2.31 5.92
CA HIS A 173 -10.15 2.53 4.76
C HIS A 173 -9.30 2.83 3.52
N SER A 174 -9.24 1.90 2.55
CA SER A 174 -8.45 2.09 1.32
C SER A 174 -8.89 3.29 0.48
N ASP A 175 -10.16 3.66 0.57
CA ASP A 175 -10.75 4.82 -0.11
C ASP A 175 -10.75 6.10 0.75
N ARG A 176 -10.33 6.01 2.02
CA ARG A 176 -10.34 7.09 3.01
C ARG A 176 -11.73 7.71 3.23
N ILE A 177 -12.78 6.93 3.10
CA ILE A 177 -14.17 7.34 3.27
C ILE A 177 -14.79 6.54 4.43
N GLY A 178 -15.29 7.22 5.45
CA GLY A 178 -15.95 6.59 6.59
C GLY A 178 -17.39 7.06 6.79
N LEU A 179 -17.94 6.82 7.97
CA LEU A 179 -19.30 7.24 8.35
C LEU A 179 -19.41 8.74 8.56
N ASN A 180 -18.30 9.42 8.81
CA ASN A 180 -18.18 10.86 9.02
C ASN A 180 -16.78 11.33 8.63
N ASP A 181 -16.51 12.64 8.76
CA ASP A 181 -15.26 13.29 8.38
C ASP A 181 -14.19 13.32 9.47
N SER A 182 -14.34 12.56 10.57
CA SER A 182 -13.32 12.51 11.62
C SER A 182 -12.01 11.87 11.10
N PRO A 183 -10.84 12.26 11.65
CA PRO A 183 -9.54 11.73 11.20
C PRO A 183 -9.46 10.20 11.19
N PRO A 184 -9.95 9.45 12.21
CA PRO A 184 -9.93 8.00 12.14
C PRO A 184 -10.70 7.45 10.94
N MET A 185 -11.88 8.01 10.63
CA MET A 185 -12.72 7.56 9.52
C MET A 185 -12.09 7.78 8.14
N LYS A 186 -11.08 8.65 8.05
CA LYS A 186 -10.27 8.92 6.84
C LYS A 186 -8.90 8.24 6.87
N SER A 187 -8.62 7.44 7.89
CA SER A 187 -7.34 6.75 8.00
C SER A 187 -7.28 5.53 7.07
N TRP A 188 -6.25 5.49 6.23
CA TRP A 188 -6.03 4.36 5.34
C TRP A 188 -5.55 3.10 6.08
N ASN A 189 -4.99 3.27 7.30
CA ASN A 189 -4.37 2.17 8.05
C ASN A 189 -4.88 2.00 9.48
N SER A 190 -5.65 2.94 10.04
CA SER A 190 -6.05 2.89 11.45
C SER A 190 -7.40 3.56 11.68
N SER A 191 -8.47 2.99 11.13
CA SER A 191 -9.80 3.57 11.18
C SER A 191 -10.61 3.04 12.37
N HIS A 192 -10.85 1.75 12.42
CA HIS A 192 -11.62 1.09 13.49
C HIS A 192 -11.24 -0.39 13.63
N PRO A 193 -11.54 -1.03 14.79
CA PRO A 193 -11.37 -2.46 14.96
C PRO A 193 -12.43 -3.25 14.18
N SER A 194 -12.07 -4.47 13.74
CA SER A 194 -13.03 -5.43 13.21
C SER A 194 -13.91 -6.01 14.33
N ARG A 195 -15.08 -6.56 13.95
CA ARG A 195 -15.99 -7.24 14.88
C ARG A 195 -15.57 -8.67 15.22
N GLY A 196 -14.57 -9.19 14.52
CA GLY A 196 -14.03 -10.53 14.66
C GLY A 196 -13.00 -10.77 13.56
N CYS A 197 -12.39 -11.96 13.56
CA CYS A 197 -11.31 -12.31 12.65
C CYS A 197 -11.78 -13.18 11.45
N GLY A 198 -12.98 -13.75 11.54
CA GLY A 198 -13.56 -14.54 10.46
C GLY A 198 -14.05 -13.67 9.28
N ILE A 199 -14.12 -14.28 8.10
CA ILE A 199 -14.48 -13.55 6.87
C ILE A 199 -15.85 -12.87 6.95
N GLU A 200 -16.84 -13.48 7.59
CA GLU A 200 -18.18 -12.90 7.73
C GLU A 200 -18.17 -11.69 8.69
N ALA A 201 -17.38 -11.74 9.78
CA ALA A 201 -17.21 -10.62 10.69
C ALA A 201 -16.52 -9.45 10.00
N LEU A 202 -15.51 -9.70 9.15
CA LEU A 202 -14.85 -8.68 8.35
C LEU A 202 -15.80 -8.06 7.32
N ARG A 203 -16.61 -8.87 6.63
CA ARG A 203 -17.63 -8.41 5.68
C ARG A 203 -18.69 -7.52 6.33
N SER A 204 -19.02 -7.78 7.58
CA SER A 204 -20.07 -7.05 8.31
C SER A 204 -19.75 -5.57 8.54
N THR A 205 -18.49 -5.15 8.38
CA THR A 205 -18.06 -3.77 8.50
C THR A 205 -17.66 -3.13 7.16
N GLY A 206 -17.55 -3.92 6.09
CA GLY A 206 -17.14 -3.44 4.76
C GLY A 206 -15.76 -3.91 4.35
N GLY A 207 -15.31 -5.05 4.90
CA GLY A 207 -14.05 -5.69 4.54
C GLY A 207 -14.22 -6.98 3.74
N ALA A 208 -13.12 -7.49 3.25
CA ALA A 208 -13.02 -8.81 2.63
C ALA A 208 -11.77 -9.56 3.07
N GLY A 209 -11.13 -9.12 4.16
CA GLY A 209 -9.87 -9.65 4.64
C GLY A 209 -8.69 -9.33 3.74
N LEU A 210 -8.77 -8.25 2.97
CA LEU A 210 -7.69 -7.74 2.13
C LEU A 210 -6.63 -7.03 2.98
N PHE A 211 -5.41 -6.94 2.47
CA PHE A 211 -4.31 -6.22 3.10
C PHE A 211 -3.39 -5.59 2.06
N TYR A 212 -2.59 -4.62 2.50
CA TYR A 212 -1.65 -3.92 1.64
C TYR A 212 -0.34 -4.70 1.52
N CYS A 213 0.25 -4.70 0.33
CA CYS A 213 1.55 -5.27 0.03
C CYS A 213 2.50 -4.19 -0.48
N PHE A 214 3.72 -4.17 0.05
CA PHE A 214 4.76 -3.22 -0.31
C PHE A 214 6.04 -3.93 -0.69
N ALA A 215 6.72 -3.47 -1.72
CA ALA A 215 8.08 -3.90 -2.02
C ALA A 215 9.07 -3.22 -1.06
N THR A 216 10.03 -3.99 -0.56
CA THR A 216 11.04 -3.54 0.42
C THR A 216 12.30 -2.98 -0.23
N ASN A 217 12.49 -3.21 -1.54
CA ASN A 217 13.67 -2.84 -2.34
C ASN A 217 13.29 -2.31 -3.72
#